data_187a16428569fc7830033cdf9dd10102
#
_entry.id   187a16428569fc7830033cdf9dd10102
#
_cell.length_a   1.000
_cell.length_b   1.000
_cell.length_c   1.000
_cell.angle_alpha   90.00
_cell.angle_beta   90.00
_cell.angle_gamma   90.00
#
_symmetry.space_group_name_H-M   'P 1'
#
loop_
_entity.id
_entity.type
_entity.pdbx_description
1 polymer ?
#
loop_
_entity_poly.entity_id
_entity_poly.type
_entity_poly.pdbx_seq_one_letter_code
_entity_poly.pdbx_strand_id
1 'polypeptide(L)'
;MKSLPLFVCVLVLAGGCTARQRDHFYVLDAQPAGSNESRTQFERQITLRVTVPSLIDRGEMVLTTSSGVMVLDHERWATPLADLVTATLGQDIERRRGDVVVLPKSADQAGIPLVKMVIEIDQVTARLGDKVAIETHWRVTDARTGKVSIGRDVFASPQRPQSYADVASGLSTCIALLAERLVREVPAP
;
A
#
# COMPACT_ATOMS: atom_id res chain seq x y z
N MET A 1 70.08 -21.31 40.20
CA MET A 1 69.37 -20.02 40.01
C MET A 1 68.53 -20.26 38.80
N LYS A 2 67.16 -20.37 38.97
CA LYS A 2 66.21 -20.78 37.92
C LYS A 2 65.42 -19.52 37.50
N SER A 3 65.60 -19.13 36.26
CA SER A 3 64.86 -18.05 35.63
C SER A 3 63.46 -18.51 35.18
N LEU A 4 62.41 -17.91 35.72
CA LEU A 4 61.02 -18.15 35.41
C LEU A 4 60.59 -17.27 34.19
N PRO A 5 60.11 -17.78 33.06
CA PRO A 5 59.60 -16.98 31.98
C PRO A 5 58.19 -16.47 32.30
N LEU A 6 58.02 -15.18 32.28
CA LEU A 6 56.77 -14.44 32.43
C LEU A 6 55.93 -14.63 31.15
N PHE A 7 54.88 -15.44 31.25
CA PHE A 7 53.92 -15.67 30.14
C PHE A 7 52.92 -14.53 30.14
N VAL A 8 53.13 -13.52 29.27
CA VAL A 8 52.19 -12.42 29.04
C VAL A 8 51.05 -12.94 28.19
N CYS A 9 49.91 -13.21 28.82
CA CYS A 9 48.66 -13.56 28.14
C CYS A 9 48.01 -12.27 27.57
N VAL A 10 48.25 -11.99 26.29
CA VAL A 10 47.58 -10.90 25.59
C VAL A 10 46.15 -11.34 25.24
N LEU A 11 45.19 -10.91 26.05
CA LEU A 11 43.79 -11.14 25.81
C LEU A 11 43.34 -10.14 24.70
N VAL A 12 43.28 -10.62 23.46
CA VAL A 12 42.72 -9.84 22.33
C VAL A 12 41.21 -9.81 22.51
N LEU A 13 40.67 -8.72 23.06
CA LEU A 13 39.27 -8.42 23.05
C LEU A 13 38.87 -8.08 21.60
N ALA A 14 38.46 -9.07 20.84
CA ALA A 14 37.79 -8.91 19.58
C ALA A 14 36.40 -8.27 19.85
N GLY A 15 36.37 -6.95 19.92
CA GLY A 15 35.12 -6.16 19.92
C GLY A 15 34.40 -6.40 18.62
N GLY A 16 33.54 -7.41 18.56
CA GLY A 16 32.61 -7.62 17.45
C GLY A 16 31.65 -6.45 17.43
N CYS A 17 31.92 -5.42 16.60
CA CYS A 17 30.89 -4.47 16.18
C CYS A 17 29.85 -5.25 15.39
N THR A 18 28.79 -5.72 16.05
CA THR A 18 27.58 -6.14 15.37
C THR A 18 27.03 -4.90 14.67
N ALA A 19 27.29 -4.78 13.37
CA ALA A 19 26.67 -3.76 12.54
C ALA A 19 25.15 -3.97 12.67
N ARG A 20 24.48 -3.07 13.40
CA ARG A 20 23.02 -3.08 13.52
C ARG A 20 22.46 -2.87 12.13
N GLN A 21 21.84 -3.91 11.58
CA GLN A 21 21.15 -3.81 10.31
C GLN A 21 20.07 -2.73 10.42
N ARG A 22 20.03 -1.82 9.46
CA ARG A 22 19.06 -0.70 9.47
C ARG A 22 17.77 -1.16 8.82
N ASP A 23 16.64 -0.68 9.36
CA ASP A 23 15.34 -0.88 8.73
C ASP A 23 15.23 0.02 7.49
N HIS A 24 14.68 -0.54 6.41
CA HIS A 24 14.29 0.17 5.20
C HIS A 24 12.78 0.39 5.23
N PHE A 25 12.36 1.63 4.99
CA PHE A 25 10.95 1.99 5.00
C PHE A 25 10.47 2.28 3.60
N TYR A 26 9.31 1.72 3.27
CA TYR A 26 8.65 1.82 1.97
C TYR A 26 7.31 2.53 2.11
N VAL A 27 6.94 3.27 1.08
CA VAL A 27 5.64 3.92 0.91
C VAL A 27 5.00 3.43 -0.37
N LEU A 28 3.72 3.71 -0.54
CA LEU A 28 3.02 3.56 -1.80
C LEU A 28 2.85 4.94 -2.42
N ASP A 29 3.09 5.04 -3.73
CA ASP A 29 3.02 6.29 -4.47
C ASP A 29 1.83 6.30 -5.42
N ALA A 30 1.01 7.34 -5.34
CA ALA A 30 -0.06 7.54 -6.28
C ALA A 30 0.50 7.82 -7.68
N GLN A 31 0.02 7.07 -8.67
CA GLN A 31 0.53 7.11 -10.02
C GLN A 31 0.04 8.35 -10.78
N PRO A 32 0.84 8.88 -11.75
CA PRO A 32 0.37 9.94 -12.61
C PRO A 32 -0.90 9.52 -13.35
N ALA A 33 -1.92 10.37 -13.29
CA ALA A 33 -3.07 10.27 -14.17
C ALA A 33 -2.83 11.22 -15.35
N GLY A 34 -3.44 10.94 -16.51
CA GLY A 34 -3.45 11.90 -17.61
C GLY A 34 -3.92 13.27 -17.12
N SER A 35 -3.46 14.34 -17.77
CA SER A 35 -3.68 15.73 -17.37
C SER A 35 -5.18 16.04 -17.19
N ASN A 36 -5.68 15.87 -15.97
CA ASN A 36 -6.90 16.51 -15.55
C ASN A 36 -6.54 17.91 -15.05
N GLU A 37 -7.08 18.93 -15.70
CA GLU A 37 -6.98 20.31 -15.22
C GLU A 37 -7.48 20.35 -13.77
N SER A 38 -6.71 21.01 -12.91
CA SER A 38 -7.10 21.22 -11.51
C SER A 38 -8.43 21.98 -11.47
N ARG A 39 -9.51 21.28 -11.17
CA ARG A 39 -10.80 21.90 -10.93
C ARG A 39 -10.81 22.47 -9.52
N THR A 40 -11.22 23.70 -9.38
CA THR A 40 -11.34 24.39 -8.07
C THR A 40 -12.67 24.09 -7.37
N GLN A 41 -13.59 23.41 -8.03
CA GLN A 41 -14.91 23.11 -7.49
C GLN A 41 -15.14 21.59 -7.51
N PHE A 42 -15.32 21.02 -6.32
CA PHE A 42 -15.68 19.61 -6.16
C PHE A 42 -17.21 19.47 -6.24
N GLU A 43 -17.65 18.51 -7.04
CA GLU A 43 -19.07 18.24 -7.27
C GLU A 43 -19.55 17.01 -6.50
N ARG A 44 -18.59 16.17 -6.01
CA ARG A 44 -18.87 14.97 -5.23
C ARG A 44 -17.82 14.76 -4.16
N GLN A 45 -18.26 14.18 -3.07
CA GLN A 45 -17.37 13.69 -2.01
C GLN A 45 -17.37 12.16 -1.98
N ILE A 46 -16.23 11.59 -1.69
CA ILE A 46 -16.05 10.13 -1.58
C ILE A 46 -15.59 9.83 -0.16
N THR A 47 -16.28 8.90 0.52
CA THR A 47 -15.72 8.25 1.71
C THR A 47 -15.17 6.90 1.32
N LEU A 48 -13.92 6.66 1.71
CA LEU A 48 -13.18 5.46 1.36
C LEU A 48 -12.90 4.63 2.61
N ARG A 49 -13.23 3.35 2.55
CA ARG A 49 -12.84 2.35 3.55
C ARG A 49 -12.10 1.22 2.84
N VAL A 50 -10.87 0.98 3.24
CA VAL A 50 -10.07 -0.16 2.76
C VAL A 50 -9.80 -1.10 3.92
N THR A 51 -9.90 -2.39 3.68
CA THR A 51 -9.47 -3.46 4.59
C THR A 51 -8.53 -4.39 3.85
N VAL A 52 -7.53 -4.89 4.57
CA VAL A 52 -6.58 -5.89 4.08
C VAL A 52 -6.53 -7.06 5.07
N PRO A 53 -6.11 -8.27 4.67
CA PRO A 53 -5.94 -9.38 5.60
C PRO A 53 -5.00 -9.03 6.75
N SER A 54 -5.39 -9.37 7.98
CA SER A 54 -4.64 -9.03 9.20
C SER A 54 -3.19 -9.55 9.20
N LEU A 55 -2.94 -10.65 8.47
CA LEU A 55 -1.60 -11.20 8.31
C LEU A 55 -0.62 -10.24 7.64
N ILE A 56 -1.12 -9.39 6.73
CA ILE A 56 -0.31 -8.44 5.96
C ILE A 56 -0.55 -6.98 6.35
N ASP A 57 -1.57 -6.69 7.18
CA ASP A 57 -1.84 -5.34 7.72
C ASP A 57 -0.93 -5.06 8.93
N ARG A 58 0.35 -4.92 8.61
CA ARG A 58 1.41 -4.76 9.61
C ARG A 58 2.52 -3.85 9.07
N GLY A 59 3.44 -3.46 9.96
CA GLY A 59 4.59 -2.64 9.60
C GLY A 59 5.65 -3.39 8.79
N GLU A 60 5.78 -4.71 8.96
CA GLU A 60 6.73 -5.52 8.23
C GLU A 60 6.20 -5.83 6.82
N MET A 61 7.08 -5.76 5.82
CA MET A 61 6.72 -6.22 4.48
C MET A 61 6.59 -7.74 4.47
N VAL A 62 5.56 -8.24 3.81
CA VAL A 62 5.26 -9.67 3.70
C VAL A 62 5.35 -10.09 2.24
N LEU A 63 6.18 -11.09 1.95
CA LEU A 63 6.28 -11.70 0.63
C LEU A 63 5.52 -13.03 0.59
N THR A 64 4.93 -13.31 -0.57
CA THR A 64 4.33 -14.61 -0.85
C THR A 64 5.41 -15.58 -1.32
N THR A 65 5.44 -16.77 -0.74
CA THR A 65 6.32 -17.87 -1.14
C THR A 65 5.51 -19.01 -1.77
N SER A 66 6.17 -20.05 -2.24
CA SER A 66 5.49 -21.27 -2.75
C SER A 66 4.74 -22.03 -1.67
N SER A 67 5.17 -21.90 -0.39
CA SER A 67 4.63 -22.64 0.75
C SER A 67 3.88 -21.79 1.76
N GLY A 68 3.70 -20.47 1.48
CA GLY A 68 3.02 -19.56 2.40
C GLY A 68 3.51 -18.13 2.27
N VAL A 69 3.82 -17.50 3.40
CA VAL A 69 4.31 -16.12 3.45
C VAL A 69 5.61 -16.02 4.25
N MET A 70 6.42 -15.04 3.90
CA MET A 70 7.64 -14.66 4.61
C MET A 70 7.52 -13.22 5.08
N VAL A 71 7.66 -13.03 6.38
CA VAL A 71 7.74 -11.70 7.00
C VAL A 71 9.19 -11.24 6.98
N LEU A 72 9.43 -10.01 6.57
CA LEU A 72 10.78 -9.44 6.46
C LEU A 72 11.08 -8.57 7.70
N ASP A 73 12.20 -8.86 8.38
CA ASP A 73 12.52 -8.20 9.65
C ASP A 73 12.91 -6.72 9.47
N HIS A 74 13.62 -6.40 8.38
CA HIS A 74 14.21 -5.08 8.14
C HIS A 74 13.59 -4.31 6.95
N GLU A 75 12.62 -4.90 6.26
CA GLU A 75 11.90 -4.27 5.16
C GLU A 75 10.48 -3.93 5.65
N ARG A 76 10.18 -2.66 5.80
CA ARG A 76 9.01 -2.20 6.53
C ARG A 76 8.19 -1.21 5.72
N TRP A 77 6.90 -1.26 5.89
CA TRP A 77 6.02 -0.17 5.47
C TRP A 77 6.16 1.01 6.44
N ALA A 78 6.07 2.24 5.93
CA ALA A 78 6.14 3.45 6.76
C ALA A 78 4.97 3.56 7.75
N THR A 79 3.80 3.00 7.40
CA THR A 79 2.60 2.83 8.26
C THR A 79 1.96 1.49 7.93
N PRO A 80 0.96 1.01 8.69
CA PRO A 80 0.20 -0.20 8.33
C PRO A 80 -0.28 -0.17 6.89
N LEU A 81 -0.27 -1.33 6.23
CA LEU A 81 -0.53 -1.43 4.79
C LEU A 81 -1.92 -0.89 4.40
N ALA A 82 -2.95 -1.13 5.23
CA ALA A 82 -4.29 -0.62 4.97
C ALA A 82 -4.34 0.92 4.91
N ASP A 83 -3.55 1.60 5.74
CA ASP A 83 -3.47 3.06 5.75
C ASP A 83 -2.77 3.59 4.49
N LEU A 84 -1.65 2.95 4.09
CA LEU A 84 -0.95 3.29 2.85
C LEU A 84 -1.85 3.11 1.63
N VAL A 85 -2.52 1.96 1.54
CA VAL A 85 -3.46 1.68 0.44
C VAL A 85 -4.60 2.69 0.42
N THR A 86 -5.17 3.02 1.58
CA THR A 86 -6.27 4.00 1.66
C THR A 86 -5.83 5.38 1.17
N ALA A 87 -4.68 5.85 1.63
CA ALA A 87 -4.14 7.16 1.24
C ALA A 87 -3.80 7.21 -0.26
N THR A 88 -3.08 6.19 -0.76
CA THR A 88 -2.67 6.13 -2.16
C THR A 88 -3.87 6.00 -3.10
N LEU A 89 -4.82 5.12 -2.77
CA LEU A 89 -6.05 4.95 -3.55
C LEU A 89 -6.88 6.23 -3.60
N GLY A 90 -6.99 6.94 -2.47
CA GLY A 90 -7.67 8.24 -2.42
C GLY A 90 -7.04 9.25 -3.38
N GLN A 91 -5.72 9.42 -3.31
CA GLN A 91 -4.98 10.30 -4.22
C GLN A 91 -5.11 9.88 -5.69
N ASP A 92 -5.06 8.57 -5.96
CA ASP A 92 -5.22 8.05 -7.31
C ASP A 92 -6.62 8.31 -7.89
N ILE A 93 -7.67 8.24 -7.07
CA ILE A 93 -9.04 8.58 -7.45
C ILE A 93 -9.14 10.08 -7.77
N GLU A 94 -8.65 10.95 -6.89
CA GLU A 94 -8.69 12.40 -7.07
C GLU A 94 -7.92 12.85 -8.32
N ARG A 95 -6.76 12.25 -8.59
CA ARG A 95 -5.97 12.55 -9.79
C ARG A 95 -6.69 12.18 -11.09
N ARG A 96 -7.54 11.13 -11.07
CA ARG A 96 -8.30 10.67 -12.24
C ARG A 96 -9.62 11.37 -12.41
N ARG A 97 -10.16 11.90 -11.31
CA ARG A 97 -11.46 12.58 -11.25
C ARG A 97 -11.30 13.89 -10.52
N GLY A 98 -10.94 14.95 -11.25
CA GLY A 98 -10.76 16.28 -10.68
C GLY A 98 -12.05 16.95 -10.11
N ASP A 99 -13.22 16.34 -10.30
CA ASP A 99 -14.50 16.75 -9.76
C ASP A 99 -14.87 16.11 -8.41
N VAL A 100 -14.00 15.23 -7.87
CA VAL A 100 -14.23 14.56 -6.60
C VAL A 100 -13.21 14.94 -5.55
N VAL A 101 -13.61 14.88 -4.29
CA VAL A 101 -12.73 14.96 -3.13
C VAL A 101 -12.89 13.71 -2.27
N VAL A 102 -11.80 13.08 -1.89
CA VAL A 102 -11.81 11.93 -0.99
C VAL A 102 -11.62 12.42 0.45
N LEU A 103 -12.64 12.23 1.25
CA LEU A 103 -12.67 12.72 2.62
C LEU A 103 -12.15 11.67 3.62
N PRO A 104 -11.46 12.10 4.69
CA PRO A 104 -11.23 11.26 5.84
C PRO A 104 -12.56 10.75 6.41
N LYS A 105 -12.55 9.59 7.06
CA LYS A 105 -13.73 8.89 7.61
C LYS A 105 -14.66 9.77 8.50
N SER A 106 -14.17 10.90 8.99
CA SER A 106 -14.86 11.79 9.93
C SER A 106 -15.38 13.09 9.32
N ALA A 107 -15.15 13.36 8.05
CA ALA A 107 -15.52 14.63 7.43
C ALA A 107 -16.66 14.40 6.44
N ASP A 108 -17.90 14.64 6.88
CA ASP A 108 -19.06 14.75 5.99
C ASP A 108 -19.32 16.23 5.72
N GLN A 109 -19.19 16.65 4.46
CA GLN A 109 -19.51 18.02 4.05
C GLN A 109 -20.96 18.07 3.58
N ALA A 110 -21.80 18.76 4.36
CA ALA A 110 -23.21 18.93 4.04
C ALA A 110 -23.41 19.59 2.65
N GLY A 111 -24.33 19.05 1.88
CA GLY A 111 -24.74 19.63 0.58
C GLY A 111 -24.00 19.09 -0.65
N ILE A 112 -22.92 18.32 -0.49
CA ILE A 112 -22.24 17.68 -1.63
C ILE A 112 -22.66 16.21 -1.70
N PRO A 113 -23.07 15.68 -2.89
CA PRO A 113 -23.45 14.28 -3.03
C PRO A 113 -22.34 13.33 -2.61
N LEU A 114 -22.65 12.41 -1.70
CA LEU A 114 -21.72 11.43 -1.12
C LEU A 114 -21.73 10.13 -1.91
N VAL A 115 -20.54 9.65 -2.27
CA VAL A 115 -20.30 8.30 -2.75
C VAL A 115 -19.53 7.53 -1.69
N LYS A 116 -20.04 6.38 -1.29
CA LYS A 116 -19.36 5.49 -0.32
C LYS A 116 -18.67 4.37 -1.07
N MET A 117 -17.37 4.21 -0.83
CA MET A 117 -16.57 3.12 -1.37
C MET A 117 -16.07 2.24 -0.24
N VAL A 118 -16.35 0.96 -0.34
CA VAL A 118 -15.80 -0.08 0.55
C VAL A 118 -15.03 -1.06 -0.30
N ILE A 119 -13.76 -1.20 0.02
CA ILE A 119 -12.81 -2.06 -0.68
C ILE A 119 -12.26 -3.07 0.32
N GLU A 120 -12.33 -4.33 -0.05
CA GLU A 120 -11.74 -5.43 0.69
C GLU A 120 -10.67 -6.06 -0.21
N ILE A 121 -9.43 -6.00 0.22
CA ILE A 121 -8.34 -6.73 -0.43
C ILE A 121 -8.33 -8.11 0.17
N ASP A 122 -8.65 -9.12 -0.63
CA ASP A 122 -8.70 -10.51 -0.18
C ASP A 122 -7.30 -11.12 -0.09
N GLN A 123 -6.45 -10.75 -1.07
CA GLN A 123 -5.11 -11.29 -1.17
C GLN A 123 -4.14 -10.27 -1.79
N VAL A 124 -2.93 -10.25 -1.26
CA VAL A 124 -1.77 -9.62 -1.89
C VAL A 124 -0.77 -10.71 -2.23
N THR A 125 -0.42 -10.81 -3.50
CA THR A 125 0.69 -11.66 -3.97
C THR A 125 1.87 -10.76 -4.24
N ALA A 126 2.99 -10.98 -3.54
CA ALA A 126 4.25 -10.27 -3.75
C ALA A 126 5.38 -11.29 -3.80
N ARG A 127 5.92 -11.56 -4.99
CA ARG A 127 6.99 -12.54 -5.22
C ARG A 127 8.12 -11.90 -6.02
N LEU A 128 9.31 -11.88 -5.45
CA LEU A 128 10.50 -11.46 -6.16
C LEU A 128 10.74 -12.35 -7.39
N GLY A 129 11.10 -11.73 -8.52
CA GLY A 129 11.32 -12.42 -9.79
C GLY A 129 10.07 -12.91 -10.51
N ASP A 130 8.89 -12.80 -9.89
CA ASP A 130 7.63 -13.27 -10.49
C ASP A 130 6.63 -12.14 -10.65
N LYS A 131 5.80 -11.83 -9.63
CA LYS A 131 4.72 -10.85 -9.78
C LYS A 131 4.37 -10.13 -8.48
N VAL A 132 3.75 -8.95 -8.65
CA VAL A 132 2.92 -8.28 -7.64
C VAL A 132 1.49 -8.23 -8.15
N ALA A 133 0.53 -8.66 -7.33
CA ALA A 133 -0.89 -8.63 -7.67
C ALA A 133 -1.74 -8.47 -6.41
N ILE A 134 -2.95 -7.92 -6.58
CA ILE A 134 -3.99 -7.87 -5.55
C ILE A 134 -5.28 -8.49 -6.08
N GLU A 135 -6.00 -9.19 -5.21
CA GLU A 135 -7.38 -9.61 -5.44
C GLU A 135 -8.27 -8.80 -4.53
N THR A 136 -9.36 -8.27 -5.07
CA THR A 136 -10.22 -7.33 -4.35
C THR A 136 -11.69 -7.60 -4.57
N HIS A 137 -12.48 -7.39 -3.50
CA HIS A 137 -13.91 -7.12 -3.61
C HIS A 137 -14.15 -5.63 -3.33
N TRP A 138 -15.10 -5.05 -4.04
CA TRP A 138 -15.43 -3.65 -3.84
C TRP A 138 -16.93 -3.40 -3.96
N ARG A 139 -17.37 -2.35 -3.26
CA ARG A 139 -18.73 -1.84 -3.32
C ARG A 139 -18.67 -0.32 -3.41
N VAL A 140 -19.37 0.22 -4.39
CA VAL A 140 -19.58 1.65 -4.57
C VAL A 140 -21.07 1.95 -4.40
N THR A 141 -21.42 2.89 -3.55
CA THR A 141 -22.80 3.28 -3.25
C THR A 141 -22.95 4.79 -3.45
N ASP A 142 -23.82 5.21 -4.36
CA ASP A 142 -24.26 6.59 -4.45
C ASP A 142 -25.33 6.84 -3.38
N ALA A 143 -25.00 7.63 -2.36
CA ALA A 143 -25.93 7.89 -1.26
C ALA A 143 -27.16 8.71 -1.68
N ARG A 144 -27.09 9.47 -2.78
CA ARG A 144 -28.20 10.27 -3.29
C ARG A 144 -29.28 9.41 -3.97
N THR A 145 -28.86 8.45 -4.79
CA THR A 145 -29.76 7.61 -5.60
C THR A 145 -30.02 6.25 -4.99
N GLY A 146 -29.20 5.83 -4.04
CA GLY A 146 -29.19 4.48 -3.48
C GLY A 146 -28.61 3.42 -4.43
N LYS A 147 -28.11 3.82 -5.61
CA LYS A 147 -27.51 2.90 -6.57
C LYS A 147 -26.27 2.24 -5.96
N VAL A 148 -26.19 0.92 -6.09
CA VAL A 148 -25.06 0.13 -5.62
C VAL A 148 -24.42 -0.61 -6.79
N SER A 149 -23.11 -0.49 -6.93
CA SER A 149 -22.28 -1.31 -7.80
C SER A 149 -21.35 -2.15 -6.95
N ILE A 150 -21.19 -3.41 -7.28
CA ILE A 150 -20.30 -4.35 -6.60
C ILE A 150 -19.50 -5.14 -7.64
N GLY A 151 -18.27 -5.48 -7.29
CA GLY A 151 -17.43 -6.30 -8.17
C GLY A 151 -16.31 -7.00 -7.43
N ARG A 152 -15.67 -7.90 -8.17
CA ARG A 152 -14.44 -8.58 -7.80
C ARG A 152 -13.48 -8.48 -8.96
N ASP A 153 -12.27 -8.04 -8.69
CA ASP A 153 -11.24 -7.85 -9.71
C ASP A 153 -9.88 -8.32 -9.19
N VAL A 154 -9.01 -8.68 -10.13
CA VAL A 154 -7.59 -8.99 -9.89
C VAL A 154 -6.77 -7.99 -10.67
N PHE A 155 -5.85 -7.31 -9.99
CA PHE A 155 -4.92 -6.36 -10.60
C PHE A 155 -3.50 -6.86 -10.41
N ALA A 156 -2.71 -6.82 -11.46
CA ALA A 156 -1.31 -7.22 -11.42
C ALA A 156 -0.42 -6.15 -12.03
N SER A 157 0.73 -5.92 -11.42
CA SER A 157 1.77 -5.10 -12.01
C SER A 157 2.33 -5.79 -13.27
N PRO A 158 2.53 -5.06 -14.37
CA PRO A 158 3.16 -5.62 -15.56
C PRO A 158 4.65 -5.92 -15.37
N GLN A 159 5.28 -5.32 -14.36
CA GLN A 159 6.70 -5.47 -14.08
C GLN A 159 6.94 -6.57 -13.05
N ARG A 160 8.02 -7.34 -13.26
CA ARG A 160 8.48 -8.34 -12.30
C ARG A 160 9.40 -7.68 -11.29
N PRO A 161 9.08 -7.74 -9.98
CA PRO A 161 9.90 -7.11 -8.96
C PRO A 161 11.24 -7.85 -8.80
N GLN A 162 12.35 -7.12 -8.82
CA GLN A 162 13.69 -7.63 -8.58
C GLN A 162 14.20 -7.22 -7.19
N SER A 163 13.55 -6.25 -6.56
CA SER A 163 13.88 -5.71 -5.24
C SER A 163 12.60 -5.47 -4.42
N TYR A 164 12.76 -5.20 -3.14
CA TYR A 164 11.62 -4.83 -2.28
C TYR A 164 11.03 -3.47 -2.66
N ALA A 165 11.85 -2.55 -3.17
CA ALA A 165 11.37 -1.30 -3.75
C ALA A 165 10.47 -1.55 -4.97
N ASP A 166 10.81 -2.54 -5.81
CA ASP A 166 9.95 -2.93 -6.94
C ASP A 166 8.64 -3.56 -6.48
N VAL A 167 8.64 -4.26 -5.34
CA VAL A 167 7.39 -4.76 -4.73
C VAL A 167 6.49 -3.60 -4.34
N ALA A 168 7.02 -2.56 -3.68
CA ALA A 168 6.24 -1.36 -3.32
C ALA A 168 5.72 -0.62 -4.56
N SER A 169 6.56 -0.44 -5.59
CA SER A 169 6.17 0.16 -6.87
C SER A 169 5.11 -0.67 -7.60
N GLY A 170 5.28 -1.99 -7.62
CA GLY A 170 4.30 -2.91 -8.21
C GLY A 170 2.95 -2.86 -7.50
N LEU A 171 2.94 -2.76 -6.17
CA LEU A 171 1.71 -2.61 -5.40
C LEU A 171 1.05 -1.25 -5.68
N SER A 172 1.83 -0.16 -5.76
CA SER A 172 1.34 1.16 -6.18
C SER A 172 0.66 1.10 -7.54
N THR A 173 1.23 0.36 -8.49
CA THR A 173 0.63 0.12 -9.82
C THR A 173 -0.70 -0.62 -9.72
N CYS A 174 -0.79 -1.66 -8.89
CA CYS A 174 -2.04 -2.39 -8.68
C CYS A 174 -3.13 -1.48 -8.09
N ILE A 175 -2.79 -0.61 -7.12
CA ILE A 175 -3.71 0.36 -6.53
C ILE A 175 -4.19 1.37 -7.58
N ALA A 176 -3.30 1.83 -8.46
CA ALA A 176 -3.66 2.74 -9.55
C ALA A 176 -4.64 2.11 -10.55
N LEU A 177 -4.47 0.83 -10.87
CA LEU A 177 -5.42 0.08 -11.72
C LEU A 177 -6.78 -0.10 -11.02
N LEU A 178 -6.78 -0.36 -9.71
CA LEU A 178 -8.00 -0.40 -8.91
C LEU A 178 -8.70 0.96 -8.92
N ALA A 179 -7.97 2.07 -8.73
CA ALA A 179 -8.53 3.42 -8.82
C ALA A 179 -9.18 3.68 -10.19
N GLU A 180 -8.51 3.31 -11.28
CA GLU A 180 -9.05 3.41 -12.64
C GLU A 180 -10.36 2.61 -12.80
N ARG A 181 -10.45 1.43 -12.19
CA ARG A 181 -11.67 0.63 -12.18
C ARG A 181 -12.80 1.33 -11.40
N LEU A 182 -12.49 1.82 -10.20
CA LEU A 182 -13.48 2.41 -9.30
C LEU A 182 -14.05 3.75 -9.80
N VAL A 183 -13.24 4.59 -10.46
CA VAL A 183 -13.72 5.89 -10.97
C VAL A 183 -14.78 5.75 -12.05
N ARG A 184 -14.86 4.61 -12.73
CA ARG A 184 -15.91 4.31 -13.72
C ARG A 184 -17.27 4.06 -13.06
N GLU A 185 -17.28 3.69 -11.78
CA GLU A 185 -18.50 3.47 -10.99
C GLU A 185 -18.99 4.74 -10.30
N VAL A 186 -18.17 5.79 -10.23
CA VAL A 186 -18.59 7.09 -9.70
C VAL A 186 -19.54 7.73 -10.71
N PRO A 187 -20.79 8.06 -10.32
CA PRO A 187 -21.73 8.70 -11.22
C PRO A 187 -21.16 9.99 -11.83
N ALA A 188 -21.61 10.35 -13.03
CA ALA A 188 -21.34 11.67 -13.59
C ALA A 188 -21.97 12.76 -12.71
N PRO A 189 -21.45 13.99 -12.74
CA PRO A 189 -22.00 15.14 -12.03
C PRO A 189 -23.46 15.40 -12.34
#